data_35a52499703ea7ba743860eeeaf1faec
#
_entry.id   35a52499703ea7ba743860eeeaf1faec
#
_cell.length_a   1.000
_cell.length_b   1.000
_cell.length_c   1.000
_cell.angle_alpha   90.00
_cell.angle_beta   90.00
_cell.angle_gamma   90.00
#
_symmetry.space_group_name_H-M   'P 1'
#
loop_
_entity.id
_entity.type
_entity.pdbx_description
1 polymer ?
#
loop_
_entity_poly.entity_id
_entity_poly.type
_entity_poly.pdbx_seq_one_letter_code
_entity_poly.pdbx_strand_id
1 'polypeptide(L)'
;IHYPSEPVVTIKELQAMARYAKSSEYANFRTAVRLAATGSRSPAESIMYGMFAPPLRFGAFGISSLKGGMLLNHRIDFDTTSLHMASGVPYAVCDAYIPAAHIDTEYNGVGHEKENRRIHDGQRNNGLKGMGVTVLVINRDQMRDIVALEAIARSIHKAAGGLLRYRYSGV
;
A
#
# COMPACT_ATOMS: atom_id res chain seq x y z
N ILE A 1 6.44 -14.81 4.83
CA ILE A 1 7.23 -15.00 6.07
C ILE A 1 6.52 -14.16 7.12
N HIS A 2 5.86 -14.80 8.07
CA HIS A 2 5.25 -14.14 9.21
C HIS A 2 6.34 -13.98 10.28
N TYR A 3 6.67 -12.77 10.67
CA TYR A 3 7.56 -12.50 11.79
C TYR A 3 6.70 -12.37 13.05
N PRO A 4 6.64 -13.39 13.93
CA PRO A 4 5.77 -13.39 15.11
C PRO A 4 6.39 -12.65 16.29
N SER A 5 7.29 -11.70 16.07
CA SER A 5 7.88 -10.92 17.15
C SER A 5 7.13 -9.60 17.33
N GLU A 6 6.86 -9.24 18.58
CA GLU A 6 6.41 -7.89 18.90
C GLU A 6 7.41 -6.86 18.40
N PRO A 7 6.94 -5.71 17.90
CA PRO A 7 7.83 -4.67 17.41
C PRO A 7 8.72 -4.18 18.56
N VAL A 8 10.02 -4.07 18.30
CA VAL A 8 11.00 -3.54 19.26
C VAL A 8 10.69 -2.09 19.65
N VAL A 9 10.03 -1.35 18.73
CA VAL A 9 9.60 0.04 18.95
C VAL A 9 8.32 0.30 18.17
N THR A 10 7.41 1.05 18.77
CA THR A 10 6.16 1.48 18.13
C THR A 10 6.31 2.80 17.41
N ILE A 11 5.44 3.09 16.45
CA ILE A 11 5.43 4.41 15.78
C ILE A 11 5.19 5.56 16.77
N LYS A 12 4.42 5.34 17.83
CA LYS A 12 4.19 6.34 18.89
C LYS A 12 5.47 6.68 19.65
N GLU A 13 6.29 5.69 19.97
CA GLU A 13 7.59 5.88 20.61
C GLU A 13 8.56 6.60 19.67
N LEU A 14 8.63 6.20 18.38
CA LEU A 14 9.43 6.91 17.38
C LEU A 14 8.99 8.38 17.24
N GLN A 15 7.68 8.66 17.22
CA GLN A 15 7.16 10.01 17.18
C GLN A 15 7.51 10.81 18.44
N ALA A 16 7.47 10.18 19.62
CA ALA A 16 7.91 10.81 20.86
C ALA A 16 9.41 11.14 20.80
N MET A 17 10.26 10.20 20.40
CA MET A 17 11.70 10.42 20.23
C MET A 17 11.98 11.56 19.22
N ALA A 18 11.26 11.60 18.11
CA ALA A 18 11.42 12.63 17.09
C ALA A 18 11.08 14.05 17.61
N ARG A 19 10.19 14.18 18.59
CA ARG A 19 9.88 15.49 19.23
C ARG A 19 11.05 16.03 20.07
N TYR A 20 11.84 15.15 20.67
CA TYR A 20 13.02 15.51 21.46
C TYR A 20 14.27 15.69 20.62
N ALA A 21 14.37 15.04 19.49
CA ALA A 21 15.50 15.08 18.57
C ALA A 21 15.51 16.37 17.74
N LYS A 22 15.78 17.54 18.38
CA LYS A 22 15.65 18.87 17.75
C LYS A 22 16.85 19.30 16.91
N SER A 23 18.04 18.73 17.14
CA SER A 23 19.26 19.05 16.40
C SER A 23 19.09 18.79 14.90
N SER A 24 19.82 19.54 14.06
CA SER A 24 19.83 19.39 12.60
C SER A 24 20.28 18.01 12.14
N GLU A 25 21.21 17.38 12.87
CA GLU A 25 21.68 15.99 12.61
C GLU A 25 20.54 14.96 12.60
N TYR A 26 19.47 15.21 13.35
CA TYR A 26 18.28 14.32 13.37
C TYR A 26 17.19 14.70 12.35
N ALA A 27 17.45 15.61 11.42
CA ALA A 27 16.45 16.05 10.44
C ALA A 27 15.91 14.90 9.59
N ASN A 28 16.79 14.00 9.14
CA ASN A 28 16.42 12.82 8.37
C ASN A 28 15.60 11.83 9.21
N PHE A 29 15.96 11.62 10.47
CA PHE A 29 15.19 10.78 11.39
C PHE A 29 13.77 11.32 11.57
N ARG A 30 13.61 12.62 11.87
CA ARG A 30 12.27 13.24 12.00
C ARG A 30 11.45 13.11 10.72
N THR A 31 12.10 13.23 9.57
CA THR A 31 11.43 13.08 8.27
C THR A 31 11.00 11.63 8.06
N ALA A 32 11.88 10.65 8.32
CA ALA A 32 11.55 9.23 8.21
C ALA A 32 10.38 8.84 9.12
N VAL A 33 10.40 9.27 10.39
CA VAL A 33 9.31 9.00 11.34
C VAL A 33 7.98 9.60 10.88
N ARG A 34 8.00 10.80 10.29
CA ARG A 34 6.80 11.44 9.75
C ARG A 34 6.23 10.72 8.52
N LEU A 35 7.08 10.07 7.73
CA LEU A 35 6.70 9.34 6.53
C LEU A 35 6.40 7.86 6.80
N ALA A 36 6.76 7.35 7.97
CA ALA A 36 6.53 5.96 8.32
C ALA A 36 5.03 5.65 8.45
N ALA A 37 4.65 4.48 7.98
CA ALA A 37 3.31 3.92 8.18
C ALA A 37 3.35 2.76 9.16
N THR A 38 2.18 2.47 9.74
CA THR A 38 1.93 1.25 10.50
C THR A 38 1.22 0.22 9.64
N GLY A 39 1.22 -1.03 10.07
CA GLY A 39 0.40 -2.08 9.46
C GLY A 39 1.12 -2.95 8.42
N SER A 40 2.36 -2.63 8.02
CA SER A 40 3.11 -3.52 7.13
C SER A 40 3.38 -4.87 7.80
N ARG A 41 3.14 -5.96 7.07
CA ARG A 41 3.35 -7.35 7.50
C ARG A 41 4.46 -8.04 6.72
N SER A 42 5.03 -7.37 5.73
CA SER A 42 6.12 -7.91 4.94
C SER A 42 7.11 -6.83 4.50
N PRO A 43 8.38 -7.17 4.22
CA PRO A 43 9.34 -6.24 3.62
C PRO A 43 8.86 -5.68 2.27
N ALA A 44 8.16 -6.48 1.47
CA ALA A 44 7.65 -6.07 0.17
C ALA A 44 6.58 -4.96 0.30
N GLU A 45 5.65 -5.10 1.24
CA GLU A 45 4.66 -4.05 1.54
C GLU A 45 5.33 -2.75 2.02
N SER A 46 6.37 -2.86 2.86
CA SER A 46 7.13 -1.69 3.32
C SER A 46 7.83 -0.98 2.17
N ILE A 47 8.44 -1.73 1.24
CA ILE A 47 9.09 -1.18 0.04
C ILE A 47 8.04 -0.53 -0.86
N MET A 48 6.93 -1.21 -1.15
CA MET A 48 5.82 -0.70 -1.94
C MET A 48 5.28 0.61 -1.36
N TYR A 49 5.03 0.65 -0.05
CA TYR A 49 4.63 1.88 0.63
C TYR A 49 5.68 3.00 0.45
N GLY A 50 6.96 2.69 0.67
CA GLY A 50 8.06 3.66 0.52
C GLY A 50 8.18 4.24 -0.89
N MET A 51 7.84 3.48 -1.92
CA MET A 51 7.88 3.93 -3.32
C MET A 51 6.64 4.74 -3.72
N PHE A 52 5.47 4.38 -3.23
CA PHE A 52 4.22 4.98 -3.68
C PHE A 52 3.73 6.12 -2.77
N ALA A 53 3.80 5.96 -1.45
CA ALA A 53 3.10 6.84 -0.52
C ALA A 53 3.79 8.20 -0.28
N PRO A 54 5.11 8.29 -0.01
CA PRO A 54 5.74 9.55 0.34
C PRO A 54 5.61 10.61 -0.76
N PRO A 55 5.70 11.90 -0.41
CA PRO A 55 5.65 13.01 -1.37
C PRO A 55 6.72 12.95 -2.45
N LEU A 56 6.40 13.47 -3.63
CA LEU A 56 7.29 13.54 -4.82
C LEU A 56 8.69 14.10 -4.52
N ARG A 57 8.80 15.08 -3.62
CA ARG A 57 10.10 15.67 -3.22
C ARG A 57 11.07 14.67 -2.55
N PHE A 58 10.56 13.50 -2.15
CA PHE A 58 11.37 12.41 -1.60
C PHE A 58 11.60 11.28 -2.61
N GLY A 59 11.24 11.49 -3.88
CA GLY A 59 11.44 10.52 -4.95
C GLY A 59 10.34 9.45 -5.06
N ALA A 60 9.28 9.54 -4.27
CA ALA A 60 8.12 8.63 -4.33
C ALA A 60 6.97 9.25 -5.16
N PHE A 61 5.83 8.55 -5.27
CA PHE A 61 4.72 8.96 -6.13
C PHE A 61 3.60 9.76 -5.46
N GLY A 62 3.73 10.11 -4.17
CA GLY A 62 2.86 11.07 -3.50
C GLY A 62 1.45 10.59 -3.19
N ILE A 63 1.19 9.28 -3.17
CA ILE A 63 -0.14 8.71 -2.90
C ILE A 63 -0.67 9.15 -1.53
N SER A 64 0.20 9.38 -0.53
CA SER A 64 -0.20 9.88 0.78
C SER A 64 -0.89 11.26 0.75
N SER A 65 -0.78 12.01 -0.34
CA SER A 65 -1.48 13.28 -0.54
C SER A 65 -2.94 13.13 -1.00
N LEU A 66 -3.33 11.97 -1.47
CA LEU A 66 -4.71 11.65 -1.83
C LEU A 66 -5.57 11.52 -0.58
N LYS A 67 -6.87 11.78 -0.70
CA LYS A 67 -7.82 11.66 0.42
C LYS A 67 -7.80 10.24 0.98
N GLY A 68 -7.48 10.10 2.27
CA GLY A 68 -7.35 8.81 2.95
C GLY A 68 -5.98 8.15 2.79
N GLY A 69 -5.08 8.66 1.93
CA GLY A 69 -3.73 8.18 1.76
C GLY A 69 -3.63 6.75 1.22
N MET A 70 -2.62 6.01 1.69
CA MET A 70 -2.36 4.60 1.38
C MET A 70 -2.34 3.80 2.70
N LEU A 71 -3.27 2.88 2.86
CA LEU A 71 -3.53 2.13 4.10
C LEU A 71 -3.02 0.70 3.94
N LEU A 72 -2.01 0.33 4.74
CA LEU A 72 -1.44 -1.03 4.71
C LEU A 72 -2.29 -2.01 5.51
N ASN A 73 -2.44 -3.23 4.99
CA ASN A 73 -3.20 -4.32 5.59
C ASN A 73 -4.60 -3.89 6.04
N HIS A 74 -5.25 -3.08 5.20
CA HIS A 74 -6.56 -2.51 5.50
C HIS A 74 -7.67 -3.54 5.27
N ARG A 75 -8.52 -3.72 6.29
CA ARG A 75 -9.68 -4.59 6.21
C ARG A 75 -10.87 -3.86 5.59
N ILE A 76 -11.51 -4.50 4.62
CA ILE A 76 -12.77 -4.09 4.00
C ILE A 76 -13.81 -5.15 4.32
N ASP A 77 -14.81 -4.80 5.13
CA ASP A 77 -15.96 -5.67 5.41
C ASP A 77 -16.95 -5.57 4.24
N PHE A 78 -17.43 -6.72 3.77
CA PHE A 78 -18.31 -6.79 2.62
C PHE A 78 -19.77 -6.52 2.99
N ASP A 79 -20.46 -5.79 2.13
CA ASP A 79 -21.91 -5.69 2.17
C ASP A 79 -22.59 -7.01 1.77
N THR A 80 -23.92 -7.08 1.87
CA THR A 80 -24.68 -8.29 1.57
C THR A 80 -24.44 -8.80 0.15
N THR A 81 -24.37 -7.90 -0.83
CA THR A 81 -24.16 -8.27 -2.25
C THR A 81 -22.75 -8.82 -2.44
N SER A 82 -21.73 -8.13 -1.92
CA SER A 82 -20.33 -8.52 -2.02
C SER A 82 -20.02 -9.80 -1.25
N LEU A 83 -20.72 -10.03 -0.11
CA LEU A 83 -20.65 -11.29 0.64
C LEU A 83 -21.13 -12.47 -0.21
N HIS A 84 -22.23 -12.32 -0.95
CA HIS A 84 -22.70 -13.35 -1.87
C HIS A 84 -21.72 -13.58 -3.03
N MET A 85 -21.17 -12.51 -3.62
CA MET A 85 -20.14 -12.60 -4.67
C MET A 85 -18.86 -13.29 -4.17
N ALA A 86 -18.54 -13.12 -2.89
CA ALA A 86 -17.40 -13.75 -2.23
C ALA A 86 -17.70 -15.16 -1.70
N SER A 87 -18.82 -15.77 -2.06
CA SER A 87 -19.24 -17.11 -1.60
C SER A 87 -19.23 -17.24 -0.05
N GLY A 88 -19.65 -16.18 0.65
CA GLY A 88 -19.74 -16.15 2.11
C GLY A 88 -18.48 -15.69 2.84
N VAL A 89 -17.40 -15.34 2.15
CA VAL A 89 -16.23 -14.68 2.76
C VAL A 89 -16.63 -13.28 3.22
N PRO A 90 -16.52 -12.93 4.53
CA PRO A 90 -17.15 -11.72 5.05
C PRO A 90 -16.33 -10.44 4.85
N TYR A 91 -15.04 -10.54 4.53
CA TYR A 91 -14.14 -9.39 4.37
C TYR A 91 -12.93 -9.72 3.53
N ALA A 92 -12.24 -8.69 3.08
CA ALA A 92 -10.88 -8.77 2.54
C ALA A 92 -9.91 -7.98 3.40
N VAL A 93 -8.63 -8.40 3.38
CA VAL A 93 -7.52 -7.59 3.88
C VAL A 93 -6.66 -7.22 2.66
N CYS A 94 -6.58 -5.94 2.37
CA CYS A 94 -5.83 -5.37 1.24
C CYS A 94 -4.38 -5.13 1.66
N ASP A 95 -3.39 -5.52 0.85
CA ASP A 95 -1.98 -5.25 1.17
C ASP A 95 -1.74 -3.74 1.28
N ALA A 96 -2.25 -2.96 0.31
CA ALA A 96 -2.23 -1.52 0.39
C ALA A 96 -3.44 -0.88 -0.33
N TYR A 97 -4.39 -0.41 0.45
CA TYR A 97 -5.63 0.20 -0.03
C TYR A 97 -5.50 1.71 -0.18
N ILE A 98 -5.99 2.24 -1.29
CA ILE A 98 -6.02 3.68 -1.60
C ILE A 98 -7.50 4.12 -1.69
N PRO A 99 -8.07 4.68 -0.61
CA PRO A 99 -9.49 5.00 -0.53
C PRO A 99 -9.97 5.94 -1.64
N ALA A 100 -9.22 6.99 -1.95
CA ALA A 100 -9.59 7.98 -2.96
C ALA A 100 -9.72 7.39 -4.37
N ALA A 101 -9.02 6.30 -4.66
CA ALA A 101 -9.02 5.63 -5.96
C ALA A 101 -9.90 4.39 -5.98
N HIS A 102 -10.36 3.89 -4.82
CA HIS A 102 -10.96 2.57 -4.66
C HIS A 102 -10.07 1.45 -5.25
N ILE A 103 -8.77 1.52 -4.96
CA ILE A 103 -7.77 0.57 -5.46
C ILE A 103 -7.10 -0.13 -4.29
N ASP A 104 -6.98 -1.46 -4.41
CA ASP A 104 -6.05 -2.29 -3.63
C ASP A 104 -4.83 -2.61 -4.49
N THR A 105 -3.64 -2.33 -3.99
CA THR A 105 -2.38 -2.73 -4.64
C THR A 105 -1.80 -3.91 -3.88
N GLU A 106 -1.64 -5.05 -4.56
CA GLU A 106 -1.13 -6.29 -4.00
C GLU A 106 0.25 -6.62 -4.55
N TYR A 107 1.14 -7.08 -3.69
CA TYR A 107 2.43 -7.59 -4.12
C TYR A 107 2.37 -9.09 -4.36
N ASN A 108 2.58 -9.49 -5.62
CA ASN A 108 2.74 -10.90 -5.97
C ASN A 108 4.23 -11.26 -6.06
N GLY A 109 4.77 -11.85 -4.98
CA GLY A 109 6.08 -12.48 -4.96
C GLY A 109 6.06 -13.83 -5.66
N VAL A 110 7.23 -14.29 -6.11
CA VAL A 110 7.40 -15.64 -6.71
C VAL A 110 7.11 -16.70 -5.65
N GLY A 111 5.95 -17.32 -5.69
CA GLY A 111 5.55 -18.42 -4.81
C GLY A 111 4.65 -19.41 -5.56
N HIS A 112 4.92 -20.70 -5.38
CA HIS A 112 4.06 -21.77 -5.91
C HIS A 112 2.70 -21.73 -5.21
N GLU A 113 1.70 -21.20 -5.89
CA GLU A 113 0.32 -21.16 -5.38
C GLU A 113 -0.30 -22.56 -5.41
N LYS A 114 -0.77 -23.00 -4.25
CA LYS A 114 -1.61 -24.20 -4.16
C LYS A 114 -3.04 -23.86 -4.63
N GLU A 115 -3.72 -24.80 -5.29
CA GLU A 115 -5.04 -24.63 -5.90
C GLU A 115 -6.11 -24.05 -4.94
N ASN A 116 -6.11 -24.48 -3.69
CA ASN A 116 -7.01 -23.96 -2.65
C ASN A 116 -6.81 -22.45 -2.36
N ARG A 117 -5.60 -21.94 -2.54
CA ARG A 117 -5.29 -20.51 -2.37
C ARG A 117 -5.90 -19.72 -3.52
N ARG A 118 -5.83 -20.22 -4.77
CA ARG A 118 -6.44 -19.56 -5.94
C ARG A 118 -7.96 -19.42 -5.84
N ILE A 119 -8.67 -20.42 -5.30
CA ILE A 119 -10.12 -20.36 -5.09
C ILE A 119 -10.45 -19.27 -4.06
N HIS A 120 -9.73 -19.26 -2.95
CA HIS A 120 -9.95 -18.26 -1.88
C HIS A 120 -9.64 -16.83 -2.35
N ASP A 121 -8.56 -16.66 -3.11
CA ASP A 121 -8.20 -15.37 -3.70
C ASP A 121 -9.24 -14.92 -4.74
N GLY A 122 -9.79 -15.83 -5.53
CA GLY A 122 -10.91 -15.56 -6.45
C GLY A 122 -12.17 -15.09 -5.75
N GLN A 123 -12.57 -15.74 -4.66
CA GLN A 123 -13.73 -15.36 -3.84
C GLN A 123 -13.53 -13.97 -3.22
N ARG A 124 -12.38 -13.73 -2.61
CA ARG A 124 -12.00 -12.43 -2.03
C ARG A 124 -12.05 -11.32 -3.09
N ASN A 125 -11.48 -11.57 -4.27
CA ASN A 125 -11.45 -10.59 -5.36
C ASN A 125 -12.87 -10.28 -5.90
N ASN A 126 -13.76 -11.27 -5.94
CA ASN A 126 -15.16 -11.05 -6.29
C ASN A 126 -15.86 -10.15 -5.26
N GLY A 127 -15.60 -10.34 -3.97
CA GLY A 127 -16.12 -9.48 -2.91
C GLY A 127 -15.60 -8.04 -3.04
N LEU A 128 -14.30 -7.85 -3.24
CA LEU A 128 -13.71 -6.53 -3.50
C LEU A 128 -14.31 -5.86 -4.73
N LYS A 129 -14.51 -6.60 -5.81
CA LYS A 129 -15.18 -6.10 -7.02
C LYS A 129 -16.61 -5.68 -6.76
N GLY A 130 -17.36 -6.41 -5.92
CA GLY A 130 -18.67 -6.02 -5.45
C GLY A 130 -18.68 -4.69 -4.71
N MET A 131 -17.66 -4.43 -3.92
CA MET A 131 -17.43 -3.15 -3.21
C MET A 131 -16.90 -2.03 -4.12
N GLY A 132 -16.76 -2.27 -5.44
CA GLY A 132 -16.19 -1.31 -6.38
C GLY A 132 -14.67 -1.12 -6.25
N VAL A 133 -13.98 -2.05 -5.59
CA VAL A 133 -12.53 -1.99 -5.43
C VAL A 133 -11.83 -2.70 -6.59
N THR A 134 -10.89 -2.01 -7.23
CA THR A 134 -10.02 -2.57 -8.26
C THR A 134 -8.74 -3.11 -7.61
N VAL A 135 -8.42 -4.38 -7.88
CA VAL A 135 -7.15 -4.98 -7.43
C VAL A 135 -6.08 -4.79 -8.51
N LEU A 136 -4.99 -4.13 -8.16
CA LEU A 136 -3.78 -3.98 -8.98
C LEU A 136 -2.67 -4.86 -8.41
N VAL A 137 -2.30 -5.89 -9.14
CA VAL A 137 -1.21 -6.78 -8.73
C VAL A 137 0.11 -6.23 -9.25
N ILE A 138 1.08 -6.05 -8.34
CA ILE A 138 2.43 -5.60 -8.65
C ILE A 138 3.38 -6.76 -8.41
N ASN A 139 4.08 -7.20 -9.44
CA ASN A 139 5.05 -8.29 -9.34
C ASN A 139 6.46 -7.77 -9.05
N ARG A 140 7.39 -8.73 -8.81
CA ARG A 140 8.79 -8.43 -8.49
C ARG A 140 9.50 -7.60 -9.55
N ASP A 141 9.23 -7.86 -10.82
CA ASP A 141 9.92 -7.19 -11.93
C ASP A 141 9.42 -5.75 -12.08
N GLN A 142 8.11 -5.55 -11.94
CA GLN A 142 7.52 -4.21 -11.91
C GLN A 142 8.02 -3.37 -10.72
N MET A 143 8.27 -3.99 -9.55
CA MET A 143 8.85 -3.29 -8.39
C MET A 143 10.29 -2.79 -8.62
N ARG A 144 10.95 -3.26 -9.66
CA ARG A 144 12.32 -2.85 -10.06
C ARG A 144 12.34 -1.93 -11.29
N ASP A 145 11.19 -1.74 -11.91
CA ASP A 145 11.03 -0.93 -13.11
C ASP A 145 10.31 0.38 -12.75
N ILE A 146 11.08 1.49 -12.72
CA ILE A 146 10.55 2.81 -12.40
C ILE A 146 9.49 3.27 -13.40
N VAL A 147 9.58 2.86 -14.67
CA VAL A 147 8.61 3.23 -15.72
C VAL A 147 7.27 2.51 -15.44
N ALA A 148 7.32 1.23 -15.09
CA ALA A 148 6.14 0.46 -14.71
C ALA A 148 5.48 1.04 -13.44
N LEU A 149 6.26 1.36 -12.41
CA LEU A 149 5.77 1.96 -11.18
C LEU A 149 5.14 3.35 -11.42
N GLU A 150 5.76 4.18 -12.25
CA GLU A 150 5.19 5.47 -12.63
C GLU A 150 3.86 5.32 -13.36
N ALA A 151 3.75 4.37 -14.30
CA ALA A 151 2.50 4.08 -15.00
C ALA A 151 1.38 3.66 -14.04
N ILE A 152 1.70 2.78 -13.07
CA ILE A 152 0.78 2.37 -12.02
C ILE A 152 0.36 3.57 -11.17
N ALA A 153 1.31 4.39 -10.72
CA ALA A 153 1.02 5.58 -9.92
C ALA A 153 0.14 6.59 -10.67
N ARG A 154 0.38 6.81 -11.96
CA ARG A 154 -0.47 7.64 -12.83
C ARG A 154 -1.89 7.10 -12.92
N SER A 155 -2.06 5.79 -13.03
CA SER A 155 -3.36 5.13 -13.04
C SER A 155 -4.11 5.36 -11.72
N ILE A 156 -3.43 5.22 -10.59
CA ILE A 156 -3.98 5.46 -9.24
C ILE A 156 -4.42 6.93 -9.09
N HIS A 157 -3.55 7.89 -9.44
CA HIS A 157 -3.89 9.31 -9.37
C HIS A 157 -5.08 9.65 -10.27
N LYS A 158 -5.14 9.10 -11.49
CA LYS A 158 -6.27 9.29 -12.41
C LYS A 158 -7.57 8.73 -11.83
N ALA A 159 -7.54 7.55 -11.24
CA ALA A 159 -8.72 6.94 -10.60
C ALA A 159 -9.21 7.78 -9.40
N ALA A 160 -8.29 8.42 -8.67
CA ALA A 160 -8.61 9.36 -7.59
C ALA A 160 -9.07 10.75 -8.07
N GLY A 161 -9.29 10.95 -9.38
CA GLY A 161 -9.69 12.24 -9.95
C GLY A 161 -8.56 13.27 -10.05
N GLY A 162 -7.29 12.87 -9.88
CA GLY A 162 -6.12 13.72 -9.91
C GLY A 162 -5.17 13.44 -11.10
N LEU A 163 -4.09 14.20 -11.13
CA LEU A 163 -3.00 13.99 -12.10
C LEU A 163 -1.67 13.90 -11.34
N LEU A 164 -0.90 12.86 -11.62
CA LEU A 164 0.47 12.78 -11.14
C LEU A 164 1.34 13.73 -11.98
N ARG A 165 1.84 14.79 -11.34
CA ARG A 165 2.74 15.77 -11.98
C ARG A 165 4.22 15.43 -11.75
N TYR A 166 4.53 14.15 -11.65
CA TYR A 166 5.91 13.68 -11.56
C TYR A 166 6.57 13.88 -12.94
N ARG A 167 7.68 14.63 -12.96
CA ARG A 167 8.55 14.70 -14.13
C ARG A 167 9.85 14.02 -13.74
N TYR A 168 10.10 12.87 -14.32
CA TYR A 168 11.43 12.29 -14.30
C TYR A 168 12.32 13.20 -15.15
N SER A 169 13.15 14.00 -14.52
CA SER A 169 14.25 14.68 -15.22
C SER A 169 15.36 13.63 -15.36
N GLY A 170 15.27 12.84 -16.41
CA GLY A 170 16.39 11.99 -16.79
C GLY A 170 17.63 12.87 -17.01
N VAL A 171 18.71 12.52 -16.37
CA VAL A 171 20.04 13.03 -16.63
C VAL A 171 20.53 12.40 -17.92
#